data_ece7c3c2ca113ba8f59dc26819c9e156
#
_entry.id   ece7c3c2ca113ba8f59dc26819c9e156
#
_cell.length_a   1.000
_cell.length_b   1.000
_cell.length_c   1.000
_cell.angle_alpha   90.00
_cell.angle_beta   90.00
_cell.angle_gamma   90.00
#
_symmetry.space_group_name_H-M   'P 1'
#
loop_
_entity.id
_entity.type
_entity.pdbx_description
1 polymer ?
#
loop_
_entity_poly.entity_id
_entity_poly.type
_entity_poly.pdbx_seq_one_letter_code
_entity_poly.pdbx_strand_id
1 'polypeptide(L)'
;MQRRAALLIVDVQLDFCPGGSLAVAEGDAVVPVLNRYISLFWKRGTPIFASRDWHPAQSAHFKENGGSWPVHCVQDTPGAEFHPKLLLPEGTIVISKGLTRWDEGYSALQGLTENGTPFPMLLRHMGLDRLYVGGLATDYCVKESVLEGLKEGFAVTLLADAVRAVDLTAGDGARAVDEMRAAGASLVTLDTVTELLTSDAGGPHHRRALRS
;
A
#
# COMPACT_ATOMS: atom_id res chain seq x y z
N MET A 1 -21.21 -2.81 13.63
CA MET A 1 -20.72 -1.67 12.82
C MET A 1 -19.73 -2.23 11.82
N GLN A 2 -20.08 -2.22 10.55
CA GLN A 2 -19.19 -2.66 9.49
C GLN A 2 -17.99 -1.71 9.49
N ARG A 3 -16.80 -2.24 9.77
CA ARG A 3 -15.57 -1.44 9.83
C ARG A 3 -15.28 -0.94 8.42
N ARG A 4 -15.14 0.37 8.28
CA ARG A 4 -14.85 1.01 7.00
C ARG A 4 -13.37 0.85 6.71
N ALA A 5 -13.04 -0.18 5.96
CA ALA A 5 -11.67 -0.53 5.59
C ALA A 5 -11.33 -0.05 4.18
N ALA A 6 -10.04 0.10 3.91
CA ALA A 6 -9.48 0.31 2.59
C ALA A 6 -8.29 -0.64 2.34
N LEU A 7 -8.05 -0.97 1.08
CA LEU A 7 -6.81 -1.62 0.63
C LEU A 7 -5.87 -0.54 0.09
N LEU A 8 -4.66 -0.46 0.63
CA LEU A 8 -3.58 0.39 0.14
C LEU A 8 -2.48 -0.49 -0.47
N ILE A 9 -2.23 -0.29 -1.74
CA ILE A 9 -1.15 -0.93 -2.50
C ILE A 9 -0.03 0.10 -2.62
N VAL A 10 1.14 -0.20 -2.04
CA VAL A 10 2.26 0.72 -1.96
C VAL A 10 3.24 0.45 -3.09
N ASP A 11 3.41 1.42 -3.99
CA ASP A 11 4.52 1.61 -4.93
C ASP A 11 4.93 0.38 -5.75
N VAL A 12 3.96 -0.35 -6.28
CA VAL A 12 4.24 -1.49 -7.17
C VAL A 12 4.49 -0.97 -8.59
N GLN A 13 5.63 -0.28 -8.75
CA GLN A 13 6.07 0.41 -9.96
C GLN A 13 7.21 -0.34 -10.65
N LEU A 14 7.42 -0.08 -11.95
CA LEU A 14 8.42 -0.79 -12.74
C LEU A 14 9.84 -0.60 -12.21
N ASP A 15 10.20 0.59 -11.73
CA ASP A 15 11.54 0.86 -11.19
C ASP A 15 11.85 0.07 -9.91
N PHE A 16 10.83 -0.36 -9.17
CA PHE A 16 10.99 -1.20 -7.97
C PHE A 16 10.87 -2.71 -8.24
N CYS A 17 10.61 -3.10 -9.50
CA CYS A 17 10.55 -4.50 -9.91
C CYS A 17 11.83 -4.94 -10.63
N PRO A 18 12.07 -6.25 -10.79
CA PRO A 18 13.26 -6.75 -11.50
C PRO A 18 13.43 -6.11 -12.88
N GLY A 19 14.62 -5.54 -13.12
CA GLY A 19 14.94 -4.78 -14.35
C GLY A 19 14.75 -3.27 -14.22
N GLY A 20 14.14 -2.77 -13.15
CA GLY A 20 14.01 -1.35 -12.84
C GLY A 20 15.27 -0.74 -12.23
N SER A 21 15.30 0.59 -12.13
CA SER A 21 16.48 1.35 -11.69
C SER A 21 16.79 1.24 -10.19
N LEU A 22 15.79 0.86 -9.39
CA LEU A 22 15.91 0.62 -7.94
C LEU A 22 15.19 -0.68 -7.57
N ALA A 23 15.55 -1.76 -8.26
CA ALA A 23 14.86 -3.04 -8.15
C ALA A 23 14.97 -3.65 -6.75
N VAL A 24 13.82 -4.03 -6.21
CA VAL A 24 13.68 -4.89 -5.01
C VAL A 24 13.82 -6.34 -5.46
N ALA A 25 14.58 -7.14 -4.73
CA ALA A 25 14.71 -8.57 -5.01
C ALA A 25 13.33 -9.26 -4.99
N GLU A 26 12.98 -9.94 -6.08
CA GLU A 26 11.64 -10.56 -6.24
C GLU A 26 10.47 -9.57 -6.01
N GLY A 27 10.66 -8.27 -6.30
CA GLY A 27 9.64 -7.26 -6.07
C GLY A 27 8.34 -7.54 -6.83
N ASP A 28 8.41 -8.09 -8.02
CA ASP A 28 7.25 -8.52 -8.81
C ASP A 28 6.49 -9.72 -8.25
N ALA A 29 7.08 -10.49 -7.32
CA ALA A 29 6.39 -11.61 -6.65
C ALA A 29 5.20 -11.16 -5.77
N VAL A 30 5.14 -9.88 -5.41
CA VAL A 30 3.96 -9.33 -4.69
C VAL A 30 2.73 -9.23 -5.60
N VAL A 31 2.91 -9.09 -6.92
CA VAL A 31 1.85 -8.79 -7.88
C VAL A 31 0.75 -9.86 -7.90
N PRO A 32 1.04 -11.17 -8.07
CA PRO A 32 -0.01 -12.18 -8.08
C PRO A 32 -0.77 -12.28 -6.75
N VAL A 33 -0.10 -12.04 -5.62
CA VAL A 33 -0.72 -12.04 -4.29
C VAL A 33 -1.62 -10.82 -4.12
N LEU A 34 -1.13 -9.63 -4.47
CA LEU A 34 -1.92 -8.39 -4.43
C LEU A 34 -3.15 -8.47 -5.35
N ASN A 35 -3.04 -9.08 -6.52
CA ASN A 35 -4.20 -9.27 -7.40
C ASN A 35 -5.30 -10.11 -6.75
N ARG A 36 -4.95 -11.09 -5.93
CA ARG A 36 -5.92 -11.86 -5.14
C ARG A 36 -6.57 -11.00 -4.08
N TYR A 37 -5.80 -10.17 -3.34
CA TYR A 37 -6.34 -9.21 -2.39
C TYR A 37 -7.24 -8.18 -3.08
N ILE A 38 -6.81 -7.60 -4.19
CA ILE A 38 -7.60 -6.67 -5.00
C ILE A 38 -8.96 -7.28 -5.33
N SER A 39 -8.97 -8.49 -5.91
CA SER A 39 -10.22 -9.19 -6.25
C SER A 39 -11.12 -9.43 -5.03
N LEU A 40 -10.52 -9.79 -3.89
CA LEU A 40 -11.22 -10.09 -2.65
C LEU A 40 -11.89 -8.84 -2.06
N PHE A 41 -11.16 -7.72 -2.01
CA PHE A 41 -11.64 -6.44 -1.47
C PHE A 41 -12.61 -5.76 -2.43
N TRP A 42 -12.30 -5.74 -3.73
CA TRP A 42 -13.15 -5.16 -4.76
C TRP A 42 -14.55 -5.78 -4.81
N LYS A 43 -14.66 -7.11 -4.76
CA LYS A 43 -15.94 -7.82 -4.72
C LYS A 43 -16.82 -7.45 -3.52
N ARG A 44 -16.25 -6.81 -2.50
CA ARG A 44 -16.94 -6.34 -1.29
C ARG A 44 -17.20 -4.84 -1.29
N GLY A 45 -16.90 -4.16 -2.39
CA GLY A 45 -17.03 -2.71 -2.49
C GLY A 45 -16.07 -1.93 -1.58
N THR A 46 -14.96 -2.57 -1.16
CA THR A 46 -13.93 -1.91 -0.36
C THR A 46 -13.11 -0.98 -1.26
N PRO A 47 -12.93 0.30 -0.90
CA PRO A 47 -12.09 1.22 -1.66
C PRO A 47 -10.65 0.71 -1.78
N ILE A 48 -10.07 0.89 -2.98
CA ILE A 48 -8.68 0.52 -3.29
C ILE A 48 -7.92 1.79 -3.63
N PHE A 49 -6.78 1.96 -2.96
CA PHE A 49 -5.81 3.02 -3.20
C PHE A 49 -4.51 2.40 -3.67
N ALA A 50 -3.82 3.06 -4.60
CA ALA A 50 -2.49 2.69 -5.04
C ALA A 50 -1.57 3.90 -4.93
N SER A 51 -0.54 3.83 -4.08
CA SER A 51 0.46 4.89 -4.03
C SER A 51 1.52 4.67 -5.10
N ARG A 52 2.16 5.78 -5.49
CA ARG A 52 3.32 5.79 -6.37
C ARG A 52 4.31 6.86 -5.97
N ASP A 53 5.58 6.57 -6.08
CA ASP A 53 6.61 7.59 -6.16
C ASP A 53 6.48 8.34 -7.49
N TRP A 54 6.57 9.67 -7.43
CA TRP A 54 6.36 10.52 -8.59
C TRP A 54 7.30 11.72 -8.52
N HIS A 55 8.62 11.41 -8.62
CA HIS A 55 9.68 12.38 -8.38
C HIS A 55 9.94 13.29 -9.59
N PRO A 56 10.11 14.62 -9.41
CA PRO A 56 10.67 15.45 -10.46
C PRO A 56 12.13 15.04 -10.73
N ALA A 57 12.60 15.18 -11.96
CA ALA A 57 13.97 14.81 -12.35
C ALA A 57 15.07 15.50 -11.49
N GLN A 58 14.74 16.65 -10.87
CA GLN A 58 15.66 17.39 -10.00
C GLN A 58 15.45 17.09 -8.52
N SER A 59 14.81 15.97 -8.17
CA SER A 59 14.58 15.59 -6.78
C SER A 59 15.90 15.52 -6.01
N ALA A 60 15.94 16.16 -4.83
CA ALA A 60 17.08 16.08 -3.91
C ALA A 60 17.27 14.68 -3.29
N HIS A 61 16.29 13.79 -3.50
CA HIS A 61 16.33 12.39 -3.11
C HIS A 61 17.36 11.57 -3.91
N PHE A 62 17.70 12.01 -5.12
CA PHE A 62 18.61 11.32 -6.02
C PHE A 62 20.09 11.66 -5.77
N LYS A 63 20.96 10.67 -5.94
CA LYS A 63 22.43 10.82 -5.78
C LYS A 63 23.01 11.95 -6.65
N GLU A 64 22.50 12.10 -7.85
CA GLU A 64 22.90 13.14 -8.80
C GLU A 64 22.60 14.55 -8.27
N ASN A 65 21.65 14.68 -7.35
CA ASN A 65 21.23 15.94 -6.73
C ASN A 65 21.60 16.04 -5.24
N GLY A 66 22.48 15.14 -4.74
CA GLY A 66 22.98 15.15 -3.37
C GLY A 66 22.26 14.20 -2.41
N GLY A 67 21.30 13.42 -2.87
CA GLY A 67 20.57 12.43 -2.09
C GLY A 67 21.27 11.07 -1.99
N SER A 68 20.54 10.07 -1.52
CA SER A 68 21.07 8.72 -1.25
C SER A 68 20.71 7.67 -2.29
N TRP A 69 19.72 7.93 -3.12
CA TRP A 69 19.13 6.93 -4.03
C TRP A 69 19.54 7.12 -5.49
N PRO A 70 19.64 6.06 -6.28
CA PRO A 70 19.72 6.20 -7.74
C PRO A 70 18.43 6.89 -8.26
N VAL A 71 18.49 7.45 -9.46
CA VAL A 71 17.31 8.02 -10.13
C VAL A 71 16.28 6.92 -10.34
N HIS A 72 15.05 7.14 -9.88
CA HIS A 72 13.92 6.21 -10.00
C HIS A 72 12.59 6.95 -9.99
N CYS A 73 11.57 6.31 -10.51
CA CYS A 73 10.18 6.79 -10.51
C CYS A 73 10.03 8.28 -10.90
N VAL A 74 10.81 8.70 -11.91
CA VAL A 74 10.74 10.07 -12.42
C VAL A 74 9.38 10.26 -13.10
N GLN A 75 8.75 11.41 -12.84
CA GLN A 75 7.46 11.80 -13.42
C GLN A 75 7.45 11.59 -14.93
N ASP A 76 6.36 11.04 -15.44
CA ASP A 76 6.10 10.80 -16.86
C ASP A 76 7.09 9.84 -17.56
N THR A 77 7.85 9.05 -16.79
CA THR A 77 8.72 8.00 -17.35
C THR A 77 8.13 6.61 -17.16
N PRO A 78 8.49 5.63 -18.02
CA PRO A 78 8.03 4.26 -17.87
C PRO A 78 8.35 3.64 -16.51
N GLY A 79 9.49 3.98 -15.90
CA GLY A 79 9.91 3.47 -14.57
C GLY A 79 8.94 3.83 -13.45
N ALA A 80 8.26 4.97 -13.59
CA ALA A 80 7.26 5.44 -12.63
C ALA A 80 5.86 4.81 -12.82
N GLU A 81 5.65 4.04 -13.89
CA GLU A 81 4.37 3.38 -14.13
C GLU A 81 4.18 2.17 -13.20
N PHE A 82 2.92 1.87 -12.87
CA PHE A 82 2.60 0.64 -12.16
C PHE A 82 2.96 -0.60 -12.97
N HIS A 83 3.33 -1.67 -12.27
CA HIS A 83 3.64 -2.94 -12.91
C HIS A 83 2.46 -3.42 -13.78
N PRO A 84 2.67 -3.78 -15.07
CA PRO A 84 1.59 -4.00 -16.04
C PRO A 84 0.70 -5.21 -15.73
N LYS A 85 1.17 -6.13 -14.87
CA LYS A 85 0.36 -7.26 -14.39
C LYS A 85 -0.37 -6.98 -13.09
N LEU A 86 -0.24 -5.79 -12.50
CA LEU A 86 -1.02 -5.36 -11.34
C LEU A 86 -2.42 -4.95 -11.84
N LEU A 87 -3.44 -5.68 -11.42
CA LEU A 87 -4.81 -5.54 -11.92
C LEU A 87 -5.59 -4.52 -11.07
N LEU A 88 -5.22 -3.26 -11.20
CA LEU A 88 -5.97 -2.17 -10.54
C LEU A 88 -7.33 -1.99 -11.21
N PRO A 89 -8.47 -2.13 -10.47
CA PRO A 89 -9.78 -1.95 -11.05
C PRO A 89 -10.06 -0.48 -11.36
N GLU A 90 -10.99 -0.24 -12.27
CA GLU A 90 -11.54 1.09 -12.50
C GLU A 90 -12.06 1.70 -11.19
N GLY A 91 -11.76 2.98 -10.94
CA GLY A 91 -12.08 3.64 -9.67
C GLY A 91 -11.03 3.47 -8.57
N THR A 92 -9.90 2.78 -8.82
CA THR A 92 -8.74 2.85 -7.92
C THR A 92 -8.25 4.30 -7.83
N ILE A 93 -8.08 4.79 -6.60
CA ILE A 93 -7.58 6.15 -6.38
C ILE A 93 -6.07 6.11 -6.26
N VAL A 94 -5.40 6.83 -7.16
CA VAL A 94 -3.93 6.95 -7.15
C VAL A 94 -3.50 8.05 -6.19
N ILE A 95 -2.50 7.74 -5.37
CA ILE A 95 -1.88 8.64 -4.41
C ILE A 95 -0.43 8.85 -4.84
N SER A 96 -0.09 10.05 -5.26
CA SER A 96 1.28 10.39 -5.68
C SER A 96 2.05 11.05 -4.54
N LYS A 97 3.28 10.65 -4.31
CA LYS A 97 4.19 11.17 -3.29
C LYS A 97 5.56 11.48 -3.90
N GLY A 98 6.42 12.19 -3.17
CA GLY A 98 7.69 12.66 -3.73
C GLY A 98 7.52 13.73 -4.82
N LEU A 99 6.46 14.53 -4.74
CA LEU A 99 6.01 15.43 -5.81
C LEU A 99 6.90 16.64 -6.03
N THR A 100 7.65 17.06 -5.02
CA THR A 100 8.49 18.23 -5.08
C THR A 100 9.97 17.87 -4.96
N ARG A 101 10.84 18.82 -5.29
CA ARG A 101 12.30 18.61 -5.18
C ARG A 101 12.75 18.14 -3.79
N TRP A 102 12.09 18.58 -2.74
CA TRP A 102 12.52 18.39 -1.35
C TRP A 102 11.68 17.33 -0.60
N ASP A 103 10.72 16.75 -1.28
CA ASP A 103 9.86 15.72 -0.73
C ASP A 103 10.52 14.34 -0.90
N GLU A 104 10.82 13.68 0.22
CA GLU A 104 11.45 12.35 0.20
C GLU A 104 10.50 11.25 -0.28
N GLY A 105 9.19 11.43 -0.06
CA GLY A 105 8.17 10.56 -0.63
C GLY A 105 8.08 9.16 -0.01
N TYR A 106 8.51 8.93 1.23
CA TYR A 106 8.46 7.58 1.80
C TYR A 106 7.05 7.09 2.12
N SER A 107 6.29 7.88 2.86
CA SER A 107 4.95 7.45 3.31
C SER A 107 3.85 7.79 2.31
N ALA A 108 2.99 6.82 2.00
CA ALA A 108 1.77 7.08 1.23
C ALA A 108 0.83 8.07 1.93
N LEU A 109 0.88 8.17 3.27
CA LEU A 109 0.04 9.11 4.03
C LEU A 109 0.43 10.58 3.80
N GLN A 110 1.64 10.85 3.27
CA GLN A 110 2.08 12.19 2.88
C GLN A 110 1.68 12.54 1.43
N GLY A 111 1.17 11.57 0.70
CA GLY A 111 0.81 11.72 -0.70
C GLY A 111 -0.51 12.47 -0.92
N LEU A 112 -0.69 12.87 -2.17
CA LEU A 112 -1.86 13.60 -2.66
C LEU A 112 -2.57 12.80 -3.75
N THR A 113 -3.86 12.98 -3.85
CA THR A 113 -4.65 12.56 -5.03
C THR A 113 -4.33 13.44 -6.23
N GLU A 114 -4.79 13.07 -7.42
CA GLU A 114 -4.62 13.85 -8.64
C GLU A 114 -5.14 15.31 -8.53
N ASN A 115 -6.21 15.51 -7.77
CA ASN A 115 -6.77 16.84 -7.52
C ASN A 115 -6.18 17.55 -6.28
N GLY A 116 -5.07 17.07 -5.75
CA GLY A 116 -4.32 17.68 -4.65
C GLY A 116 -4.90 17.45 -3.25
N THR A 117 -5.84 16.53 -3.07
CA THR A 117 -6.38 16.21 -1.75
C THR A 117 -5.40 15.35 -0.95
N PRO A 118 -4.98 15.72 0.27
CA PRO A 118 -4.14 14.91 1.13
C PRO A 118 -4.79 13.56 1.47
N PHE A 119 -4.03 12.48 1.36
CA PHE A 119 -4.57 11.13 1.54
C PHE A 119 -5.24 10.89 2.89
N PRO A 120 -4.68 11.30 4.06
CA PRO A 120 -5.34 11.13 5.34
C PRO A 120 -6.68 11.89 5.43
N MET A 121 -6.77 13.07 4.80
CA MET A 121 -8.00 13.84 4.75
C MET A 121 -9.07 13.13 3.92
N LEU A 122 -8.69 12.55 2.78
CA LEU A 122 -9.60 11.75 1.96
C LEU A 122 -10.12 10.53 2.72
N LEU A 123 -9.24 9.78 3.39
CA LEU A 123 -9.62 8.62 4.19
C LEU A 123 -10.67 8.98 5.25
N ARG A 124 -10.44 10.09 5.98
CA ARG A 124 -11.38 10.58 7.00
C ARG A 124 -12.70 11.05 6.39
N HIS A 125 -12.65 11.74 5.26
CA HIS A 125 -13.85 12.19 4.54
C HIS A 125 -14.72 11.00 4.09
N MET A 126 -14.09 9.93 3.63
CA MET A 126 -14.78 8.67 3.30
C MET A 126 -15.19 7.86 4.53
N GLY A 127 -14.82 8.32 5.74
CA GLY A 127 -15.10 7.66 7.02
C GLY A 127 -14.39 6.31 7.15
N LEU A 128 -13.23 6.15 6.54
CA LEU A 128 -12.39 4.97 6.65
C LEU A 128 -11.56 5.05 7.92
N ASP A 129 -11.44 3.95 8.65
CA ASP A 129 -10.71 3.87 9.92
C ASP A 129 -9.71 2.72 9.98
N ARG A 130 -9.64 1.90 8.91
CA ARG A 130 -8.73 0.76 8.81
C ARG A 130 -8.07 0.69 7.44
N LEU A 131 -6.76 0.43 7.43
CA LEU A 131 -5.97 0.21 6.22
C LEU A 131 -5.42 -1.22 6.21
N TYR A 132 -5.59 -1.92 5.09
CA TYR A 132 -4.83 -3.11 4.75
C TYR A 132 -3.73 -2.69 3.80
N VAL A 133 -2.47 -2.97 4.13
CA VAL A 133 -1.31 -2.41 3.43
C VAL A 133 -0.43 -3.54 2.90
N GLY A 134 -0.11 -3.51 1.61
CA GLY A 134 0.86 -4.37 0.95
C GLY A 134 1.55 -3.65 -0.19
N GLY A 135 2.64 -4.19 -0.72
CA GLY A 135 3.42 -3.59 -1.80
C GLY A 135 4.92 -3.50 -1.50
N LEU A 136 5.56 -2.46 -1.97
CA LEU A 136 7.02 -2.27 -1.95
C LEU A 136 7.43 -0.94 -1.29
N ALA A 137 8.60 -0.86 -0.66
CA ALA A 137 9.34 -1.98 -0.11
C ALA A 137 9.06 -2.09 1.39
N THR A 138 9.11 -3.30 1.93
CA THR A 138 8.77 -3.60 3.33
C THR A 138 9.47 -2.69 4.32
N ASP A 139 10.77 -2.48 4.14
CA ASP A 139 11.70 -1.74 5.01
C ASP A 139 11.76 -0.23 4.75
N TYR A 140 11.03 0.26 3.74
CA TYR A 140 10.92 1.67 3.37
C TYR A 140 9.45 2.12 3.28
N CYS A 141 8.92 2.31 2.08
CA CYS A 141 7.62 2.95 1.89
C CYS A 141 6.45 2.21 2.56
N VAL A 142 6.49 0.88 2.61
CA VAL A 142 5.47 0.09 3.34
C VAL A 142 5.58 0.39 4.85
N LYS A 143 6.78 0.29 5.44
CA LYS A 143 7.00 0.58 6.86
C LYS A 143 6.55 1.99 7.22
N GLU A 144 7.03 3.00 6.50
CA GLU A 144 6.69 4.39 6.77
C GLU A 144 5.18 4.66 6.63
N SER A 145 4.53 4.07 5.63
CA SER A 145 3.07 4.18 5.46
C SER A 145 2.29 3.52 6.60
N VAL A 146 2.76 2.37 7.09
CA VAL A 146 2.14 1.67 8.24
C VAL A 146 2.32 2.48 9.52
N LEU A 147 3.55 2.93 9.82
CA LEU A 147 3.84 3.67 11.05
C LEU A 147 3.11 5.01 11.09
N GLU A 148 3.10 5.74 9.98
CA GLU A 148 2.36 7.01 9.91
C GLU A 148 0.85 6.79 9.97
N GLY A 149 0.33 5.76 9.32
CA GLY A 149 -1.08 5.40 9.42
C GLY A 149 -1.53 5.13 10.86
N LEU A 150 -0.71 4.41 11.64
CA LEU A 150 -0.95 4.18 13.07
C LEU A 150 -0.90 5.50 13.87
N LYS A 151 0.09 6.35 13.60
CA LYS A 151 0.24 7.68 14.22
C LYS A 151 -0.96 8.59 13.92
N GLU A 152 -1.51 8.52 12.72
CA GLU A 152 -2.71 9.24 12.29
C GLU A 152 -4.02 8.67 12.88
N GLY A 153 -3.94 7.58 13.64
CA GLY A 153 -5.05 6.95 14.36
C GLY A 153 -5.84 5.91 13.55
N PHE A 154 -5.32 5.49 12.39
CA PHE A 154 -5.91 4.37 11.64
C PHE A 154 -5.52 3.03 12.28
N ALA A 155 -6.42 2.05 12.25
CA ALA A 155 -6.05 0.67 12.50
C ALA A 155 -5.36 0.11 11.24
N VAL A 156 -4.10 -0.29 11.35
CA VAL A 156 -3.34 -0.77 10.18
C VAL A 156 -3.07 -2.26 10.26
N THR A 157 -3.28 -2.95 9.15
CA THR A 157 -3.04 -4.37 8.98
C THR A 157 -2.07 -4.57 7.82
N LEU A 158 -0.88 -5.12 8.10
CA LEU A 158 0.10 -5.48 7.08
C LEU A 158 -0.27 -6.81 6.44
N LEU A 159 -0.26 -6.86 5.11
CA LEU A 159 -0.43 -8.06 4.30
C LEU A 159 0.94 -8.73 4.15
N ALA A 160 1.32 -9.60 5.12
CA ALA A 160 2.68 -10.08 5.30
C ALA A 160 3.22 -10.93 4.14
N ASP A 161 2.34 -11.54 3.37
CA ASP A 161 2.67 -12.33 2.17
C ASP A 161 2.69 -11.49 0.87
N ALA A 162 2.31 -10.22 0.95
CA ALA A 162 2.20 -9.30 -0.18
C ALA A 162 3.19 -8.12 -0.09
N VAL A 163 4.36 -8.34 0.52
CA VAL A 163 5.44 -7.34 0.64
C VAL A 163 6.79 -7.97 0.32
N ARG A 164 7.76 -7.16 -0.14
CA ARG A 164 9.17 -7.53 -0.33
C ARG A 164 10.06 -6.39 0.13
N ALA A 165 11.20 -6.74 0.74
CA ALA A 165 12.16 -5.78 1.28
C ALA A 165 13.31 -5.51 0.29
N VAL A 166 13.92 -4.33 0.41
CA VAL A 166 15.19 -4.02 -0.26
C VAL A 166 16.33 -4.80 0.40
N ASP A 167 16.30 -4.90 1.74
CA ASP A 167 17.30 -5.62 2.54
C ASP A 167 18.75 -5.16 2.23
N LEU A 168 19.01 -3.85 2.22
CA LEU A 168 20.38 -3.33 2.06
C LEU A 168 21.35 -3.96 3.08
N THR A 169 20.86 -4.18 4.28
CA THR A 169 21.50 -5.04 5.26
C THR A 169 20.61 -6.23 5.53
N ALA A 170 21.15 -7.44 5.46
CA ALA A 170 20.38 -8.66 5.66
C ALA A 170 19.51 -8.58 6.92
N GLY A 171 18.21 -8.83 6.76
CA GLY A 171 17.22 -8.79 7.82
C GLY A 171 16.58 -7.43 8.08
N ASP A 172 16.84 -6.39 7.27
CA ASP A 172 16.15 -5.08 7.38
C ASP A 172 14.63 -5.26 7.25
N GLY A 173 14.18 -6.07 6.31
CA GLY A 173 12.77 -6.37 6.13
C GLY A 173 12.12 -7.03 7.34
N ALA A 174 12.82 -8.01 7.97
CA ALA A 174 12.33 -8.66 9.18
C ALA A 174 12.25 -7.67 10.35
N ARG A 175 13.27 -6.83 10.54
CA ARG A 175 13.27 -5.76 11.54
C ARG A 175 12.15 -4.76 11.31
N ALA A 176 11.90 -4.37 10.07
CA ALA A 176 10.80 -3.46 9.71
C ALA A 176 9.43 -4.06 10.07
N VAL A 177 9.22 -5.35 9.81
CA VAL A 177 7.98 -6.04 10.21
C VAL A 177 7.82 -6.06 11.72
N ASP A 178 8.88 -6.33 12.47
CA ASP A 178 8.85 -6.33 13.94
C ASP A 178 8.59 -4.92 14.50
N GLU A 179 9.17 -3.89 13.89
CA GLU A 179 8.92 -2.48 14.24
C GLU A 179 7.45 -2.10 14.00
N MET A 180 6.90 -2.43 12.84
CA MET A 180 5.49 -2.19 12.54
C MET A 180 4.56 -2.91 13.52
N ARG A 181 4.88 -4.17 13.87
CA ARG A 181 4.11 -4.94 14.87
C ARG A 181 4.20 -4.32 16.25
N ALA A 182 5.39 -3.91 16.69
CA ALA A 182 5.60 -3.25 17.98
C ALA A 182 4.86 -1.91 18.08
N ALA A 183 4.72 -1.19 16.95
CA ALA A 183 3.94 0.03 16.86
C ALA A 183 2.41 -0.19 16.87
N GLY A 184 1.93 -1.44 16.77
CA GLY A 184 0.52 -1.79 16.86
C GLY A 184 -0.13 -2.27 15.55
N ALA A 185 0.63 -2.48 14.49
CA ALA A 185 0.10 -3.09 13.27
C ALA A 185 -0.28 -4.56 13.50
N SER A 186 -1.42 -4.96 12.96
CA SER A 186 -1.77 -6.38 12.82
C SER A 186 -1.10 -6.96 11.58
N LEU A 187 -0.75 -8.26 11.62
CA LEU A 187 -0.20 -8.98 10.47
C LEU A 187 -1.18 -10.08 10.06
N VAL A 188 -1.43 -10.18 8.77
CA VAL A 188 -2.28 -11.24 8.19
C VAL A 188 -1.68 -11.74 6.88
N THR A 189 -2.12 -12.93 6.48
CA THR A 189 -1.89 -13.48 5.14
C THR A 189 -3.21 -13.58 4.38
N LEU A 190 -3.14 -13.85 3.09
CA LEU A 190 -4.31 -13.98 2.24
C LEU A 190 -5.27 -15.07 2.73
N ASP A 191 -4.74 -16.19 3.22
CA ASP A 191 -5.56 -17.28 3.74
C ASP A 191 -6.35 -16.80 4.98
N THR A 192 -5.68 -16.14 5.92
CA THR A 192 -6.35 -15.57 7.12
C THR A 192 -7.44 -14.56 6.74
N VAL A 193 -7.15 -13.67 5.79
CA VAL A 193 -8.15 -12.68 5.35
C VAL A 193 -9.33 -13.36 4.66
N THR A 194 -9.06 -14.38 3.85
CA THR A 194 -10.11 -15.14 3.16
C THR A 194 -11.03 -15.85 4.16
N GLU A 195 -10.47 -16.49 5.18
CA GLU A 195 -11.23 -17.15 6.25
C GLU A 195 -12.10 -16.16 7.04
N LEU A 196 -11.53 -15.02 7.45
CA LEU A 196 -12.26 -13.97 8.18
C LEU A 196 -13.45 -13.45 7.37
N LEU A 197 -13.25 -13.24 6.08
CA LEU A 197 -14.27 -12.68 5.20
C LEU A 197 -15.33 -13.72 4.78
N THR A 198 -15.03 -15.01 4.80
CA THR A 198 -16.00 -16.09 4.54
C THR A 198 -16.85 -16.40 5.77
N SER A 199 -16.27 -16.31 6.98
CA SER A 199 -17.00 -16.51 8.23
C SER A 199 -18.05 -15.42 8.49
N ASP A 200 -17.76 -14.17 8.11
CA ASP A 200 -18.74 -13.05 8.22
C ASP A 200 -19.93 -13.21 7.25
N ALA A 201 -19.78 -13.95 6.15
CA ALA A 201 -20.87 -14.22 5.19
C ALA A 201 -21.83 -15.33 5.66
N GLY A 202 -21.45 -16.12 6.67
CA GLY A 202 -22.21 -17.27 7.20
C GLY A 202 -23.08 -16.99 8.43
N GLY A 203 -23.21 -15.74 8.89
CA GLY A 203 -24.06 -15.38 10.02
C GLY A 203 -25.54 -15.65 9.74
N PRO A 204 -26.33 -16.24 10.70
CA PRO A 204 -27.66 -16.70 10.46
C PRO A 204 -28.61 -15.53 10.15
N HIS A 205 -29.14 -15.48 8.93
CA HIS A 205 -30.35 -14.74 8.64
C HIS A 205 -31.48 -15.28 9.54
N HIS A 206 -31.81 -14.60 10.61
CA HIS A 206 -33.05 -14.83 11.34
C HIS A 206 -34.22 -14.68 10.36
N ARG A 207 -34.65 -15.81 9.81
CA ARG A 207 -36.01 -15.93 9.22
C ARG A 207 -37.00 -15.65 10.35
N ARG A 208 -37.45 -14.41 10.45
CA ARG A 208 -38.63 -14.07 11.23
C ARG A 208 -39.80 -14.76 10.55
N ALA A 209 -40.17 -15.93 11.07
CA ALA A 209 -41.39 -16.60 10.69
C ALA A 209 -42.57 -15.67 11.07
N LEU A 210 -43.24 -15.16 10.06
CA LEU A 210 -44.62 -14.64 10.22
C LEU A 210 -45.49 -15.83 10.59
N ARG A 211 -45.93 -15.87 11.82
CA ARG A 211 -47.08 -16.69 12.23
C ARG A 211 -48.30 -15.78 12.20
N SER A 212 -49.25 -16.23 11.42
CA SER A 212 -50.66 -15.82 11.28
C SER A 212 -51.36 -15.51 12.60
#